data_ad574fe1726a2cfbe5774a602cd00015
#
_entry.id   ad574fe1726a2cfbe5774a602cd00015
#
_cell.length_a   1.000
_cell.length_b   1.000
_cell.length_c   1.000
_cell.angle_alpha   90.00
_cell.angle_beta   90.00
_cell.angle_gamma   90.00
#
_symmetry.space_group_name_H-M   'P 1'
#
loop_
_entity.id
_entity.type
_entity.pdbx_description
1 polymer ?
#
loop_
_entity_poly.entity_id
_entity_poly.type
_entity_poly.pdbx_seq_one_letter_code
_entity_poly.pdbx_strand_id
1 'polypeptide(L)'
;MQDFLFKASNISKYYGQNVGCKNISLDINSGEVLGIVGESGSGKSTLLNCIYGNLKVDEGDILLNDKSKTILNFTKIDEPKLRLIQRSDLAFVHQNPRDGLRMNISAGGNIGERLMAIGHRNYGEIREIASSWLEKVEIDVSRIDDKPSTFSGGMQQRLQIARNLVTKPRLIFMDEPTGGLDVSVQAKILDLLRNLVRELGIAAIIVTHDLAVVRLLADRIIVMQNGNVIEAGLCDQVLDNPQHKYSQLLVSSVLQV
;
A
#
# COMPACT_ATOMS: atom_id res chain seq x y z
N MET A 1 -1.89 -10.90 -25.01
CA MET A 1 -1.44 -9.72 -24.24
C MET A 1 -1.61 -10.08 -22.78
N GLN A 2 -0.55 -10.06 -21.95
CA GLN A 2 -0.73 -10.25 -20.52
C GLN A 2 -1.50 -9.04 -19.97
N ASP A 3 -2.66 -9.29 -19.37
CA ASP A 3 -3.53 -8.27 -18.78
C ASP A 3 -2.96 -7.87 -17.40
N PHE A 4 -1.94 -7.00 -17.36
CA PHE A 4 -1.49 -6.41 -16.10
C PHE A 4 -2.40 -5.24 -15.70
N LEU A 5 -2.64 -5.07 -14.42
CA LEU A 5 -3.24 -3.85 -13.86
C LEU A 5 -2.21 -2.72 -13.78
N PHE A 6 -1.02 -3.06 -13.29
CA PHE A 6 0.06 -2.11 -13.05
C PHE A 6 1.41 -2.78 -13.37
N LYS A 7 2.34 -2.01 -13.95
CA LYS A 7 3.67 -2.49 -14.32
C LYS A 7 4.70 -1.39 -14.12
N ALA A 8 5.77 -1.72 -13.43
CA ALA A 8 6.97 -0.90 -13.35
C ALA A 8 8.13 -1.63 -14.06
N SER A 9 8.90 -0.91 -14.86
CA SER A 9 9.96 -1.49 -15.68
C SER A 9 11.25 -0.70 -15.50
N ASN A 10 12.33 -1.37 -15.10
CA ASN A 10 13.70 -0.86 -14.95
C ASN A 10 13.78 0.38 -14.03
N ILE A 11 13.01 0.38 -12.94
CA ILE A 11 12.94 1.51 -12.01
C ILE A 11 14.26 1.66 -11.28
N SER A 12 14.86 2.85 -11.39
CA SER A 12 16.04 3.24 -10.62
C SER A 12 15.82 4.58 -9.93
N LYS A 13 16.32 4.69 -8.69
CA LYS A 13 16.33 5.91 -7.89
C LYS A 13 17.64 6.04 -7.13
N TYR A 14 18.30 7.18 -7.30
CA TYR A 14 19.58 7.48 -6.69
C TYR A 14 19.49 8.73 -5.80
N TYR A 15 20.23 8.74 -4.70
CA TYR A 15 20.41 9.86 -3.79
C TYR A 15 21.88 10.23 -3.73
N GLY A 16 22.36 11.02 -4.69
CA GLY A 16 23.78 11.29 -4.89
C GLY A 16 24.52 10.00 -5.22
N GLN A 17 25.43 9.55 -4.35
CA GLN A 17 26.17 8.29 -4.52
C GLN A 17 25.42 7.07 -3.95
N ASN A 18 24.34 7.28 -3.20
CA ASN A 18 23.59 6.20 -2.58
C ASN A 18 22.51 5.67 -3.52
N VAL A 19 22.40 4.35 -3.62
CA VAL A 19 21.36 3.66 -4.38
C VAL A 19 20.14 3.49 -3.51
N GLY A 20 19.02 4.11 -3.88
CA GLY A 20 17.72 3.84 -3.26
C GLY A 20 17.11 2.54 -3.78
N CYS A 21 16.99 2.42 -5.11
CA CYS A 21 16.65 1.18 -5.81
C CYS A 21 17.25 1.22 -7.22
N LYS A 22 17.53 0.04 -7.82
CA LYS A 22 18.24 -0.04 -9.10
C LYS A 22 17.67 -1.14 -9.98
N ASN A 23 17.29 -0.76 -11.20
CA ASN A 23 16.84 -1.66 -12.28
C ASN A 23 15.75 -2.65 -11.84
N ILE A 24 14.75 -2.16 -11.08
CA ILE A 24 13.68 -3.02 -10.55
C ILE A 24 12.53 -3.06 -11.53
N SER A 25 12.09 -4.29 -11.85
CA SER A 25 10.89 -4.52 -12.66
C SER A 25 9.91 -5.39 -11.90
N LEU A 26 8.64 -5.01 -11.92
CA LEU A 26 7.54 -5.76 -11.32
C LEU A 26 6.24 -5.50 -12.09
N ASP A 27 5.32 -6.42 -11.97
CA ASP A 27 3.96 -6.29 -12.48
C ASP A 27 2.98 -6.84 -11.43
N ILE A 28 1.72 -6.39 -11.50
CA ILE A 28 0.64 -6.87 -10.66
C ILE A 28 -0.66 -6.93 -11.45
N ASN A 29 -1.42 -7.99 -11.24
CA ASN A 29 -2.73 -8.21 -11.85
C ASN A 29 -3.85 -7.69 -10.93
N SER A 30 -5.06 -7.56 -11.47
CA SER A 30 -6.23 -7.18 -10.66
C SER A 30 -6.50 -8.23 -9.58
N GLY A 31 -6.68 -7.78 -8.34
CA GLY A 31 -6.96 -8.64 -7.19
C GLY A 31 -5.75 -9.40 -6.63
N GLU A 32 -4.57 -9.25 -7.23
CA GLU A 32 -3.32 -9.87 -6.77
C GLU A 32 -2.69 -9.07 -5.62
N VAL A 33 -2.07 -9.76 -4.68
CA VAL A 33 -1.28 -9.16 -3.59
C VAL A 33 0.19 -9.48 -3.76
N LEU A 34 1.00 -8.45 -3.97
CA LEU A 34 2.45 -8.54 -4.11
C LEU A 34 3.14 -8.04 -2.83
N GLY A 35 3.90 -8.91 -2.17
CA GLY A 35 4.77 -8.56 -1.04
C GLY A 35 6.15 -8.12 -1.51
N ILE A 36 6.71 -7.08 -0.89
CA ILE A 36 8.10 -6.65 -1.07
C ILE A 36 8.77 -6.72 0.30
N VAL A 37 9.73 -7.64 0.47
CA VAL A 37 10.38 -7.92 1.74
C VAL A 37 11.89 -7.66 1.69
N GLY A 38 12.51 -7.51 2.86
CA GLY A 38 13.94 -7.28 3.03
C GLY A 38 14.22 -6.45 4.28
N GLU A 39 15.48 -6.37 4.69
CA GLU A 39 15.91 -5.59 5.86
C GLU A 39 15.61 -4.08 5.73
N SER A 40 15.66 -3.38 6.86
CA SER A 40 15.63 -1.92 6.88
C SER A 40 16.77 -1.35 6.01
N GLY A 41 16.47 -0.34 5.19
CA GLY A 41 17.45 0.24 4.27
C GLY A 41 17.65 -0.52 2.95
N SER A 42 16.96 -1.65 2.69
CA SER A 42 17.08 -2.37 1.41
C SER A 42 16.46 -1.68 0.19
N GLY A 43 15.80 -0.51 0.38
CA GLY A 43 15.24 0.30 -0.72
C GLY A 43 13.73 0.12 -0.96
N LYS A 44 13.03 -0.68 -0.15
CA LYS A 44 11.59 -0.99 -0.31
C LYS A 44 10.70 0.23 -0.32
N SER A 45 10.78 1.09 0.70
CA SER A 45 9.96 2.31 0.79
C SER A 45 10.32 3.31 -0.31
N THR A 46 11.58 3.37 -0.75
CA THR A 46 11.99 4.15 -1.92
C THR A 46 11.30 3.64 -3.18
N LEU A 47 11.36 2.33 -3.44
CA LEU A 47 10.68 1.71 -4.57
C LEU A 47 9.16 1.98 -4.51
N LEU A 48 8.53 1.75 -3.35
CA LEU A 48 7.10 1.95 -3.18
C LEU A 48 6.69 3.40 -3.50
N ASN A 49 7.43 4.39 -2.99
CA ASN A 49 7.18 5.80 -3.26
C ASN A 49 7.44 6.19 -4.72
N CYS A 50 8.42 5.58 -5.38
CA CYS A 50 8.66 5.76 -6.80
C CYS A 50 7.48 5.24 -7.64
N ILE A 51 7.06 4.00 -7.41
CA ILE A 51 6.01 3.38 -8.21
C ILE A 51 4.61 3.96 -7.93
N TYR A 52 4.36 4.51 -6.74
CA TYR A 52 3.15 5.28 -6.46
C TYR A 52 3.16 6.68 -7.09
N GLY A 53 4.34 7.22 -7.43
CA GLY A 53 4.51 8.56 -7.99
C GLY A 53 4.70 9.68 -6.96
N ASN A 54 5.05 9.35 -5.71
CA ASN A 54 5.47 10.33 -4.69
C ASN A 54 6.91 10.81 -4.92
N LEU A 55 7.76 9.93 -5.45
CA LEU A 55 9.14 10.24 -5.82
C LEU A 55 9.31 10.09 -7.32
N LYS A 56 9.94 11.10 -7.94
CA LYS A 56 10.31 11.00 -9.35
C LYS A 56 11.41 9.95 -9.51
N VAL A 57 11.19 9.01 -10.43
CA VAL A 57 12.20 8.03 -10.83
C VAL A 57 13.31 8.71 -11.64
N ASP A 58 14.52 8.18 -11.54
CA ASP A 58 15.63 8.66 -12.37
C ASP A 58 15.69 7.87 -13.68
N GLU A 59 15.27 6.59 -13.66
CA GLU A 59 15.17 5.72 -14.84
C GLU A 59 13.94 4.83 -14.74
N GLY A 60 13.43 4.40 -15.90
CA GLY A 60 12.34 3.44 -16.03
C GLY A 60 10.98 4.05 -16.34
N ASP A 61 10.01 3.18 -16.55
CA ASP A 61 8.62 3.53 -16.89
C ASP A 61 7.65 2.86 -15.89
N ILE A 62 6.57 3.59 -15.56
CA ILE A 62 5.51 3.12 -14.67
C ILE A 62 4.19 3.19 -15.43
N LEU A 63 3.57 2.05 -15.64
CA LEU A 63 2.37 1.90 -16.45
C LEU A 63 1.19 1.45 -15.60
N LEU A 64 0.05 2.12 -15.74
CA LEU A 64 -1.24 1.72 -15.18
C LEU A 64 -2.22 1.48 -16.34
N ASN A 65 -2.85 0.33 -16.36
CA ASN A 65 -3.97 0.07 -17.24
C ASN A 65 -5.24 0.68 -16.61
N ASP A 66 -5.75 1.76 -17.18
CA ASP A 66 -6.91 2.47 -16.61
C ASP A 66 -8.24 1.71 -16.83
N LYS A 67 -9.36 2.25 -16.31
CA LYS A 67 -10.70 1.65 -16.45
C LYS A 67 -11.18 1.57 -17.90
N SER A 68 -10.65 2.41 -18.79
CA SER A 68 -10.94 2.43 -20.21
C SER A 68 -10.00 1.51 -21.02
N LYS A 69 -9.15 0.73 -20.34
CA LYS A 69 -8.08 -0.11 -20.94
C LYS A 69 -7.03 0.72 -21.70
N THR A 70 -6.88 1.98 -21.34
CA THR A 70 -5.80 2.83 -21.83
C THR A 70 -4.59 2.71 -20.90
N ILE A 71 -3.41 2.52 -21.47
CA ILE A 71 -2.17 2.46 -20.71
C ILE A 71 -1.69 3.87 -20.42
N LEU A 72 -1.67 4.24 -19.16
CA LEU A 72 -1.14 5.52 -18.66
C LEU A 72 0.28 5.31 -18.15
N ASN A 73 1.20 6.18 -18.59
CA ASN A 73 2.58 6.15 -18.11
C ASN A 73 2.81 7.31 -17.12
N PHE A 74 3.05 7.00 -15.84
CA PHE A 74 3.24 7.98 -14.77
C PHE A 74 4.46 8.88 -14.97
N THR A 75 5.48 8.39 -15.68
CA THR A 75 6.68 9.19 -15.95
C THR A 75 6.46 10.25 -17.04
N LYS A 76 5.32 10.16 -17.77
CA LYS A 76 5.01 11.02 -18.94
C LYS A 76 3.73 11.84 -18.78
N ILE A 77 2.90 11.55 -17.78
CA ILE A 77 1.69 12.34 -17.51
C ILE A 77 2.01 13.57 -16.65
N ASP A 78 1.18 14.59 -16.77
CA ASP A 78 1.25 15.79 -15.96
C ASP A 78 0.84 15.53 -14.50
N GLU A 79 1.34 16.36 -13.60
CA GLU A 79 1.11 16.22 -12.17
C GLU A 79 -0.39 16.28 -11.77
N PRO A 80 -1.23 17.19 -12.34
CA PRO A 80 -2.66 17.21 -12.04
C PRO A 80 -3.36 15.90 -12.38
N LYS A 81 -3.03 15.26 -13.51
CA LYS A 81 -3.60 13.98 -13.91
C LYS A 81 -3.12 12.84 -13.00
N LEU A 82 -1.83 12.82 -12.63
CA LEU A 82 -1.30 11.86 -11.68
C LEU A 82 -2.02 11.98 -10.32
N ARG A 83 -2.19 13.19 -9.81
CA ARG A 83 -2.91 13.43 -8.54
C ARG A 83 -4.37 12.97 -8.60
N LEU A 84 -5.04 13.11 -9.75
CA LEU A 84 -6.40 12.60 -9.91
C LEU A 84 -6.42 11.07 -9.80
N ILE A 85 -5.51 10.37 -10.48
CA ILE A 85 -5.37 8.92 -10.42
C ILE A 85 -5.07 8.45 -9.00
N GLN A 86 -4.15 9.11 -8.29
CA GLN A 86 -3.83 8.83 -6.89
C GLN A 86 -5.02 9.02 -5.93
N ARG A 87 -6.02 9.82 -6.30
CA ARG A 87 -7.22 10.05 -5.49
C ARG A 87 -8.36 9.11 -5.83
N SER A 88 -8.44 8.60 -7.05
CA SER A 88 -9.56 7.80 -7.55
C SER A 88 -9.23 6.31 -7.66
N ASP A 89 -8.09 5.97 -8.28
CA ASP A 89 -7.74 4.61 -8.66
C ASP A 89 -6.66 3.98 -7.79
N LEU A 90 -5.88 4.81 -7.09
CA LEU A 90 -4.80 4.39 -6.22
C LEU A 90 -5.05 4.80 -4.77
N ALA A 91 -4.49 4.03 -3.84
CA ALA A 91 -4.45 4.36 -2.43
C ALA A 91 -3.06 4.15 -1.86
N PHE A 92 -2.70 4.90 -0.81
CA PHE A 92 -1.42 4.75 -0.11
C PHE A 92 -1.64 4.75 1.41
N VAL A 93 -1.24 3.67 2.06
CA VAL A 93 -1.24 3.52 3.51
C VAL A 93 0.18 3.70 4.01
N HIS A 94 0.41 4.76 4.78
CA HIS A 94 1.70 5.07 5.38
C HIS A 94 1.96 4.24 6.62
N GLN A 95 3.22 3.99 6.91
CA GLN A 95 3.67 3.33 8.13
C GLN A 95 3.21 4.11 9.38
N ASN A 96 3.44 5.42 9.40
CA ASN A 96 2.89 6.29 10.44
C ASN A 96 1.53 6.83 9.96
N PRO A 97 0.41 6.49 10.63
CA PRO A 97 -0.92 6.93 10.21
C PRO A 97 -1.08 8.47 10.22
N ARG A 98 -0.26 9.19 10.98
CA ARG A 98 -0.30 10.67 11.00
C ARG A 98 0.10 11.30 9.68
N ASP A 99 0.92 10.62 8.89
CA ASP A 99 1.34 11.10 7.56
C ASP A 99 0.20 10.96 6.53
N GLY A 100 -0.72 10.02 6.76
CA GLY A 100 -1.89 9.77 5.92
C GLY A 100 -3.18 10.44 6.39
N LEU A 101 -3.22 11.00 7.60
CA LEU A 101 -4.42 11.58 8.21
C LEU A 101 -4.28 13.09 8.45
N ARG A 102 -5.39 13.81 8.32
CA ARG A 102 -5.48 15.20 8.76
C ARG A 102 -5.88 15.24 10.24
N MET A 103 -4.90 15.37 11.12
CA MET A 103 -5.06 15.23 12.57
C MET A 103 -6.02 16.24 13.21
N ASN A 104 -6.26 17.39 12.55
CA ASN A 104 -7.14 18.47 13.02
C ASN A 104 -8.56 18.40 12.44
N ILE A 105 -8.85 17.48 11.53
CA ILE A 105 -10.14 17.24 10.89
C ILE A 105 -10.76 15.99 11.53
N SER A 106 -12.09 15.95 11.68
CA SER A 106 -12.80 14.81 12.25
C SER A 106 -12.57 13.51 11.46
N ALA A 107 -12.86 12.36 12.08
CA ALA A 107 -12.76 11.05 11.44
C ALA A 107 -13.63 10.99 10.17
N GLY A 108 -14.90 11.41 10.26
CA GLY A 108 -15.79 11.51 9.10
C GLY A 108 -15.29 12.49 8.05
N GLY A 109 -14.68 13.61 8.46
CA GLY A 109 -14.08 14.57 7.54
C GLY A 109 -12.86 14.02 6.80
N ASN A 110 -12.04 13.20 7.46
CA ASN A 110 -10.92 12.51 6.81
C ASN A 110 -11.37 11.55 5.70
N ILE A 111 -12.45 10.79 5.93
CA ILE A 111 -13.05 9.90 4.93
C ILE A 111 -13.73 10.72 3.83
N GLY A 112 -14.54 11.71 4.22
CA GLY A 112 -15.32 12.55 3.32
C GLY A 112 -14.45 13.37 2.35
N GLU A 113 -13.27 13.80 2.75
CA GLU A 113 -12.32 14.52 1.86
C GLU A 113 -12.00 13.71 0.60
N ARG A 114 -11.83 12.39 0.72
CA ARG A 114 -11.56 11.52 -0.43
C ARG A 114 -12.77 11.42 -1.35
N LEU A 115 -13.97 11.33 -0.80
CA LEU A 115 -15.22 11.33 -1.58
C LEU A 115 -15.43 12.65 -2.32
N MET A 116 -15.18 13.78 -1.65
CA MET A 116 -15.25 15.11 -2.29
C MET A 116 -14.23 15.24 -3.43
N ALA A 117 -13.07 14.65 -3.30
CA ALA A 117 -12.02 14.68 -4.34
C ALA A 117 -12.44 13.95 -5.63
N ILE A 118 -13.36 12.96 -5.56
CA ILE A 118 -13.90 12.23 -6.71
C ILE A 118 -15.31 12.72 -7.12
N GLY A 119 -15.77 13.85 -6.58
CA GLY A 119 -16.97 14.53 -7.07
C GLY A 119 -18.21 14.47 -6.19
N HIS A 120 -18.21 13.74 -5.07
CA HIS A 120 -19.34 13.80 -4.13
C HIS A 120 -19.48 15.21 -3.55
N ARG A 121 -20.73 15.71 -3.45
CA ARG A 121 -21.02 17.06 -2.97
C ARG A 121 -22.12 17.10 -1.91
N ASN A 122 -22.91 16.03 -1.77
CA ASN A 122 -23.98 15.95 -0.77
C ASN A 122 -23.36 15.57 0.59
N TYR A 123 -23.46 16.46 1.57
CA TYR A 123 -22.91 16.25 2.90
C TYR A 123 -23.55 15.06 3.63
N GLY A 124 -24.90 14.91 3.53
CA GLY A 124 -25.60 13.78 4.16
C GLY A 124 -25.13 12.45 3.63
N GLU A 125 -25.06 12.30 2.30
CA GLU A 125 -24.54 11.10 1.63
C GLU A 125 -23.09 10.81 2.03
N ILE A 126 -22.22 11.83 2.03
CA ILE A 126 -20.81 11.69 2.44
C ILE A 126 -20.72 11.18 3.89
N ARG A 127 -21.56 11.73 4.79
CA ARG A 127 -21.58 11.33 6.20
C ARG A 127 -22.07 9.90 6.39
N GLU A 128 -23.10 9.48 5.67
CA GLU A 128 -23.61 8.10 5.68
C GLU A 128 -22.54 7.11 5.20
N ILE A 129 -21.87 7.40 4.09
CA ILE A 129 -20.76 6.60 3.57
C ILE A 129 -19.63 6.55 4.60
N ALA A 130 -19.26 7.68 5.20
CA ALA A 130 -18.21 7.74 6.21
C ALA A 130 -18.56 6.90 7.45
N SER A 131 -19.83 6.94 7.91
CA SER A 131 -20.33 6.11 9.02
C SER A 131 -20.18 4.63 8.71
N SER A 132 -20.62 4.18 7.54
CA SER A 132 -20.49 2.79 7.09
C SER A 132 -19.02 2.32 7.02
N TRP A 133 -18.10 3.21 6.61
CA TRP A 133 -16.68 2.88 6.59
C TRP A 133 -16.05 2.84 7.98
N LEU A 134 -16.51 3.66 8.95
CA LEU A 134 -16.07 3.54 10.34
C LEU A 134 -16.48 2.18 10.93
N GLU A 135 -17.71 1.72 10.68
CA GLU A 135 -18.16 0.37 11.08
C GLU A 135 -17.30 -0.72 10.46
N LYS A 136 -17.04 -0.65 9.14
CA LYS A 136 -16.21 -1.64 8.43
C LYS A 136 -14.79 -1.77 9.01
N VAL A 137 -14.23 -0.67 9.53
CA VAL A 137 -12.91 -0.67 10.18
C VAL A 137 -12.99 -0.80 11.70
N GLU A 138 -14.13 -1.20 12.24
CA GLU A 138 -14.38 -1.42 13.67
C GLU A 138 -14.06 -0.18 14.54
N ILE A 139 -14.43 1.00 14.07
CA ILE A 139 -14.43 2.25 14.83
C ILE A 139 -15.89 2.60 15.12
N ASP A 140 -16.21 2.85 16.39
CA ASP A 140 -17.55 3.27 16.81
C ASP A 140 -18.00 4.52 16.04
N VAL A 141 -19.17 4.46 15.40
CA VAL A 141 -19.76 5.55 14.60
C VAL A 141 -19.99 6.81 15.43
N SER A 142 -20.24 6.69 16.74
CA SER A 142 -20.37 7.84 17.63
C SER A 142 -19.14 8.76 17.62
N ARG A 143 -17.98 8.22 17.20
CA ARG A 143 -16.71 8.94 17.10
C ARG A 143 -16.45 9.60 15.74
N ILE A 144 -17.45 9.66 14.86
CA ILE A 144 -17.32 10.24 13.51
C ILE A 144 -16.88 11.71 13.52
N ASP A 145 -17.26 12.45 14.56
CA ASP A 145 -16.92 13.87 14.74
C ASP A 145 -15.63 14.06 15.56
N ASP A 146 -15.06 12.99 16.12
CA ASP A 146 -13.80 13.04 16.86
C ASP A 146 -12.61 13.26 15.93
N LYS A 147 -11.57 13.93 16.47
CA LYS A 147 -10.31 14.12 15.76
C LYS A 147 -9.40 12.89 15.91
N PRO A 148 -8.64 12.50 14.87
CA PRO A 148 -7.70 11.39 14.95
C PRO A 148 -6.67 11.53 16.09
N SER A 149 -6.38 12.75 16.55
CA SER A 149 -5.48 12.99 17.70
C SER A 149 -5.97 12.36 19.00
N THR A 150 -7.28 12.06 19.14
CA THR A 150 -7.87 11.39 20.30
C THR A 150 -7.95 9.86 20.15
N PHE A 151 -7.51 9.31 19.01
CA PHE A 151 -7.53 7.89 18.69
C PHE A 151 -6.23 7.21 19.11
N SER A 152 -6.31 5.93 19.49
CA SER A 152 -5.11 5.09 19.67
C SER A 152 -4.40 4.88 18.32
N GLY A 153 -3.14 4.45 18.34
CA GLY A 153 -2.37 4.16 17.12
C GLY A 153 -3.10 3.19 16.19
N GLY A 154 -3.65 2.10 16.73
CA GLY A 154 -4.43 1.14 15.96
C GLY A 154 -5.72 1.72 15.37
N MET A 155 -6.42 2.61 16.11
CA MET A 155 -7.59 3.32 15.57
C MET A 155 -7.20 4.32 14.47
N GLN A 156 -6.07 5.02 14.62
CA GLN A 156 -5.56 5.91 13.57
C GLN A 156 -5.24 5.12 12.30
N GLN A 157 -4.62 3.94 12.43
CA GLN A 157 -4.32 3.08 11.31
C GLN A 157 -5.59 2.57 10.61
N ARG A 158 -6.60 2.12 11.37
CA ARG A 158 -7.90 1.72 10.83
C ARG A 158 -8.62 2.87 10.12
N LEU A 159 -8.56 4.07 10.68
CA LEU A 159 -9.11 5.27 10.02
C LEU A 159 -8.36 5.60 8.73
N GLN A 160 -7.04 5.46 8.70
CA GLN A 160 -6.23 5.65 7.50
C GLN A 160 -6.63 4.64 6.40
N ILE A 161 -6.89 3.39 6.78
CA ILE A 161 -7.38 2.35 5.86
C ILE A 161 -8.75 2.74 5.30
N ALA A 162 -9.71 3.10 6.16
CA ALA A 162 -11.05 3.54 5.73
C ALA A 162 -10.98 4.74 4.77
N ARG A 163 -10.21 5.77 5.12
CA ARG A 163 -9.96 6.95 4.28
C ARG A 163 -9.44 6.56 2.89
N ASN A 164 -8.56 5.59 2.80
CA ASN A 164 -7.96 5.19 1.54
C ASN A 164 -8.88 4.28 0.71
N LEU A 165 -9.65 3.40 1.35
CA LEU A 165 -10.49 2.42 0.66
C LEU A 165 -11.89 2.95 0.28
N VAL A 166 -12.34 4.07 0.86
CA VAL A 166 -13.69 4.63 0.60
C VAL A 166 -13.92 4.96 -0.88
N THR A 167 -12.88 5.30 -1.63
CA THR A 167 -12.97 5.56 -3.08
C THR A 167 -12.96 4.29 -3.93
N LYS A 168 -12.87 3.10 -3.31
CA LYS A 168 -12.75 1.80 -3.96
C LYS A 168 -11.64 1.81 -5.03
N PRO A 169 -10.39 2.08 -4.61
CA PRO A 169 -9.25 2.11 -5.53
C PRO A 169 -9.04 0.73 -6.15
N ARG A 170 -8.37 0.65 -7.28
CA ARG A 170 -8.04 -0.63 -7.91
C ARG A 170 -6.72 -1.20 -7.40
N LEU A 171 -5.83 -0.35 -6.91
CA LEU A 171 -4.53 -0.74 -6.36
C LEU A 171 -4.24 0.06 -5.09
N ILE A 172 -3.84 -0.64 -4.03
CA ILE A 172 -3.39 -0.06 -2.77
C ILE A 172 -1.91 -0.35 -2.54
N PHE A 173 -1.17 0.68 -2.16
CA PHE A 173 0.23 0.60 -1.74
C PHE A 173 0.28 0.72 -0.22
N MET A 174 0.98 -0.17 0.45
CA MET A 174 1.07 -0.21 1.91
C MET A 174 2.54 -0.26 2.34
N ASP A 175 2.98 0.75 3.06
CA ASP A 175 4.33 0.82 3.64
C ASP A 175 4.25 0.44 5.11
N GLU A 176 4.73 -0.77 5.47
CA GLU A 176 4.74 -1.29 6.85
C GLU A 176 3.39 -1.08 7.59
N PRO A 177 2.24 -1.56 7.05
CA PRO A 177 0.91 -1.16 7.52
C PRO A 177 0.59 -1.51 8.97
N THR A 178 1.40 -2.35 9.61
CA THR A 178 1.26 -2.75 11.01
C THR A 178 2.47 -2.35 11.87
N GLY A 179 3.42 -1.64 11.30
CA GLY A 179 4.64 -1.23 11.99
C GLY A 179 4.36 -0.36 13.22
N GLY A 180 5.07 -0.64 14.33
CA GLY A 180 4.96 0.14 15.56
C GLY A 180 3.69 -0.08 16.39
N LEU A 181 2.88 -1.11 16.07
CA LEU A 181 1.69 -1.49 16.80
C LEU A 181 1.95 -2.75 17.65
N ASP A 182 1.20 -2.92 18.74
CA ASP A 182 1.22 -4.14 19.54
C ASP A 182 0.77 -5.36 18.73
N VAL A 183 1.34 -6.53 19.01
CA VAL A 183 1.11 -7.78 18.26
C VAL A 183 -0.39 -8.11 18.12
N SER A 184 -1.17 -7.94 19.19
CA SER A 184 -2.62 -8.20 19.16
C SER A 184 -3.39 -7.22 18.26
N VAL A 185 -2.93 -5.99 18.15
CA VAL A 185 -3.50 -4.95 17.27
C VAL A 185 -3.08 -5.21 15.83
N GLN A 186 -1.82 -5.62 15.60
CA GLN A 186 -1.32 -6.00 14.27
C GLN A 186 -2.17 -7.10 13.67
N ALA A 187 -2.40 -8.22 14.41
CA ALA A 187 -3.21 -9.33 13.92
C ALA A 187 -4.60 -8.88 13.47
N LYS A 188 -5.29 -8.04 14.27
CA LYS A 188 -6.62 -7.51 13.91
C LYS A 188 -6.60 -6.63 12.66
N ILE A 189 -5.55 -5.81 12.50
CA ILE A 189 -5.41 -4.95 11.30
C ILE A 189 -5.12 -5.80 10.07
N LEU A 190 -4.31 -6.85 10.18
CA LEU A 190 -4.02 -7.75 9.06
C LEU A 190 -5.27 -8.52 8.62
N ASP A 191 -6.05 -9.05 9.55
CA ASP A 191 -7.33 -9.70 9.24
C ASP A 191 -8.30 -8.73 8.58
N LEU A 192 -8.41 -7.50 9.08
CA LEU A 192 -9.21 -6.44 8.48
C LEU A 192 -8.77 -6.14 7.04
N LEU A 193 -7.47 -5.93 6.81
CA LEU A 193 -6.91 -5.67 5.48
C LEU A 193 -7.16 -6.82 4.52
N ARG A 194 -6.92 -8.06 4.97
CA ARG A 194 -7.17 -9.27 4.18
C ARG A 194 -8.62 -9.37 3.72
N ASN A 195 -9.56 -9.14 4.64
CA ASN A 195 -10.98 -9.20 4.33
C ASN A 195 -11.39 -8.09 3.37
N LEU A 196 -10.97 -6.84 3.61
CA LEU A 196 -11.33 -5.70 2.77
C LEU A 196 -10.71 -5.80 1.37
N VAL A 197 -9.45 -6.20 1.25
CA VAL A 197 -8.77 -6.37 -0.06
C VAL A 197 -9.49 -7.43 -0.89
N ARG A 198 -9.87 -8.56 -0.28
CA ARG A 198 -10.62 -9.64 -0.94
C ARG A 198 -12.06 -9.25 -1.28
N GLU A 199 -12.80 -8.66 -0.33
CA GLU A 199 -14.19 -8.22 -0.54
C GLU A 199 -14.30 -7.22 -1.70
N LEU A 200 -13.35 -6.30 -1.77
CA LEU A 200 -13.35 -5.23 -2.79
C LEU A 200 -12.65 -5.62 -4.10
N GLY A 201 -11.98 -6.78 -4.14
CA GLY A 201 -11.21 -7.23 -5.32
C GLY A 201 -10.07 -6.29 -5.70
N ILE A 202 -9.44 -5.64 -4.70
CA ILE A 202 -8.38 -4.66 -4.88
C ILE A 202 -7.03 -5.37 -5.00
N ALA A 203 -6.19 -4.96 -5.96
CA ALA A 203 -4.79 -5.36 -5.97
C ALA A 203 -4.00 -4.63 -4.88
N ALA A 204 -2.96 -5.26 -4.31
CA ALA A 204 -2.18 -4.66 -3.24
C ALA A 204 -0.68 -4.87 -3.42
N ILE A 205 0.11 -3.82 -3.15
CA ILE A 205 1.57 -3.93 -2.99
C ILE A 205 1.89 -3.61 -1.54
N ILE A 206 2.48 -4.57 -0.82
CA ILE A 206 2.78 -4.46 0.61
C ILE A 206 4.29 -4.50 0.79
N VAL A 207 4.84 -3.44 1.37
CA VAL A 207 6.23 -3.40 1.83
C VAL A 207 6.26 -3.71 3.31
N THR A 208 7.07 -4.70 3.70
CA THR A 208 7.29 -5.04 5.11
C THR A 208 8.62 -5.79 5.31
N HIS A 209 9.11 -5.77 6.54
CA HIS A 209 10.21 -6.65 6.98
C HIS A 209 9.68 -7.90 7.72
N ASP A 210 8.37 -7.96 7.98
CA ASP A 210 7.73 -9.07 8.67
C ASP A 210 7.22 -10.12 7.66
N LEU A 211 7.86 -11.29 7.65
CA LEU A 211 7.50 -12.39 6.77
C LEU A 211 6.14 -13.03 7.12
N ALA A 212 5.69 -12.91 8.36
CA ALA A 212 4.36 -13.41 8.74
C ALA A 212 3.25 -12.59 8.05
N VAL A 213 3.46 -11.28 7.87
CA VAL A 213 2.53 -10.41 7.15
C VAL A 213 2.38 -10.84 5.69
N VAL A 214 3.49 -11.07 4.98
CA VAL A 214 3.43 -11.47 3.56
C VAL A 214 2.92 -12.89 3.40
N ARG A 215 3.27 -13.82 4.30
CA ARG A 215 2.72 -15.19 4.29
C ARG A 215 1.20 -15.20 4.45
N LEU A 216 0.65 -14.28 5.21
CA LEU A 216 -0.80 -14.16 5.43
C LEU A 216 -1.54 -13.53 4.25
N LEU A 217 -0.90 -12.59 3.56
CA LEU A 217 -1.58 -11.68 2.63
C LEU A 217 -1.15 -11.85 1.18
N ALA A 218 0.12 -12.17 0.89
CA ALA A 218 0.69 -12.06 -0.44
C ALA A 218 0.57 -13.34 -1.27
N ASP A 219 0.26 -13.18 -2.55
CA ASP A 219 0.29 -14.26 -3.55
C ASP A 219 1.71 -14.47 -4.08
N ARG A 220 2.41 -13.37 -4.35
CA ARG A 220 3.81 -13.33 -4.81
C ARG A 220 4.63 -12.43 -3.93
N ILE A 221 5.94 -12.70 -3.85
CA ILE A 221 6.87 -11.84 -3.13
C ILE A 221 8.11 -11.50 -3.96
N ILE A 222 8.68 -10.36 -3.64
CA ILE A 222 9.97 -9.87 -4.12
C ILE A 222 10.85 -9.66 -2.90
N VAL A 223 12.04 -10.25 -2.89
CA VAL A 223 13.05 -10.06 -1.84
C VAL A 223 14.04 -9.00 -2.32
N MET A 224 14.23 -7.94 -1.54
CA MET A 224 15.13 -6.85 -1.84
C MET A 224 16.32 -6.80 -0.88
N GLN A 225 17.51 -6.57 -1.45
CA GLN A 225 18.74 -6.30 -0.71
C GLN A 225 19.56 -5.22 -1.42
N ASN A 226 20.04 -4.22 -0.68
CA ASN A 226 20.91 -3.16 -1.21
C ASN A 226 20.38 -2.51 -2.50
N GLY A 227 19.08 -2.20 -2.54
CA GLY A 227 18.43 -1.56 -3.69
C GLY A 227 18.16 -2.47 -4.89
N ASN A 228 18.41 -3.77 -4.80
CA ASN A 228 18.21 -4.73 -5.89
C ASN A 228 17.19 -5.81 -5.51
N VAL A 229 16.52 -6.37 -6.51
CA VAL A 229 15.75 -7.61 -6.35
C VAL A 229 16.74 -8.79 -6.44
N ILE A 230 16.73 -9.65 -5.44
CA ILE A 230 17.59 -10.82 -5.37
C ILE A 230 16.86 -12.14 -5.53
N GLU A 231 15.55 -12.14 -5.23
CA GLU A 231 14.69 -13.30 -5.44
C GLU A 231 13.25 -12.82 -5.63
N ALA A 232 12.47 -13.53 -6.47
CA ALA A 232 11.04 -13.26 -6.66
C ALA A 232 10.32 -14.56 -7.05
N GLY A 233 9.09 -14.72 -6.59
CA GLY A 233 8.30 -15.93 -6.90
C GLY A 233 6.96 -15.94 -6.16
N LEU A 234 6.29 -17.10 -6.19
CA LEU A 234 5.11 -17.34 -5.35
C LEU A 234 5.51 -17.27 -3.87
N CYS A 235 4.64 -16.70 -3.05
CA CYS A 235 4.94 -16.46 -1.65
C CYS A 235 5.39 -17.73 -0.93
N ASP A 236 4.61 -18.80 -1.04
CA ASP A 236 4.93 -20.09 -0.39
C ASP A 236 6.25 -20.69 -0.91
N GLN A 237 6.52 -20.60 -2.22
CA GLN A 237 7.75 -21.13 -2.79
C GLN A 237 9.00 -20.44 -2.23
N VAL A 238 8.99 -19.10 -2.20
CA VAL A 238 10.15 -18.34 -1.72
C VAL A 238 10.31 -18.46 -0.21
N LEU A 239 9.21 -18.55 0.56
CA LEU A 239 9.28 -18.69 2.02
C LEU A 239 9.61 -20.11 2.48
N ASP A 240 9.18 -21.15 1.75
CA ASP A 240 9.41 -22.54 2.15
C ASP A 240 10.68 -23.13 1.54
N ASN A 241 11.10 -22.64 0.37
CA ASN A 241 12.32 -23.11 -0.33
C ASN A 241 13.10 -21.97 -0.97
N PRO A 242 13.60 -20.99 -0.18
CA PRO A 242 14.37 -19.87 -0.70
C PRO A 242 15.66 -20.32 -1.39
N GLN A 243 15.93 -19.78 -2.58
CA GLN A 243 17.09 -20.16 -3.40
C GLN A 243 18.30 -19.24 -3.14
N HIS A 244 18.07 -17.96 -2.88
CA HIS A 244 19.14 -17.03 -2.61
C HIS A 244 19.60 -17.11 -1.14
N LYS A 245 20.92 -17.07 -0.89
CA LYS A 245 21.51 -17.15 0.46
C LYS A 245 20.93 -16.15 1.45
N TYR A 246 20.68 -14.91 1.00
CA TYR A 246 20.08 -13.89 1.84
C TYR A 246 18.61 -14.21 2.18
N SER A 247 17.83 -14.73 1.22
CA SER A 247 16.44 -15.15 1.49
C SER A 247 16.42 -16.31 2.50
N GLN A 248 17.36 -17.26 2.39
CA GLN A 248 17.53 -18.34 3.37
C GLN A 248 17.82 -17.79 4.77
N LEU A 249 18.70 -16.80 4.87
CA LEU A 249 19.00 -16.13 6.15
C LEU A 249 17.78 -15.41 6.69
N LEU A 250 17.07 -14.67 5.84
CA LEU A 250 15.87 -13.89 6.20
C LEU A 250 14.77 -14.81 6.75
N VAL A 251 14.50 -15.93 6.06
CA VAL A 251 13.48 -16.90 6.48
C VAL A 251 13.90 -17.61 7.77
N SER A 252 15.16 -18.04 7.90
CA SER A 252 15.65 -18.72 9.09
C SER A 252 15.61 -17.86 10.36
N SER A 253 15.76 -16.54 10.20
CA SER A 253 15.69 -15.60 11.34
C SER A 253 14.30 -15.49 11.98
N VAL A 254 13.24 -15.80 11.23
CA VAL A 254 11.85 -15.77 11.72
C VAL A 254 11.43 -17.11 12.36
N LEU A 255 12.06 -18.22 11.97
CA LEU A 255 11.72 -19.55 12.52
C LEU A 255 12.36 -19.82 13.90
N GLN A 256 13.13 -18.89 14.44
CA GLN A 256 13.83 -19.04 15.74
C GLN A 256 13.14 -18.29 16.91
N VAL A 257 11.89 -17.83 16.72
CA VAL A 257 11.11 -17.15 17.77
C VAL A 257 9.94 -18.01 18.23
#